data_8f954691b70efbd244ebe2b6826f7d1b
#
_entry.id   8f954691b70efbd244ebe2b6826f7d1b
#
_cell.length_a   1.000
_cell.length_b   1.000
_cell.length_c   1.000
_cell.angle_alpha   90.00
_cell.angle_beta   90.00
_cell.angle_gamma   90.00
#
_symmetry.space_group_name_H-M   'P 1'
#
loop_
_entity.id
_entity.type
_entity.pdbx_description
1 polymer ?
#
loop_
_entity_poly.entity_id
_entity_poly.type
_entity_poly.pdbx_seq_one_letter_code
_entity_poly.pdbx_strand_id
1 'polypeptide(L)'
;RRPAKGGRKNKLTETDVKNAIEMQKNGKTTAEIAQTFNVSRQTISKYLNKPLNGNYVMRLDFMFRQKVCTEIYVNFADKKIKIVNRTNDIMKRAFGINENPDWNDFEQFLEERCFTKSRAFRKTILKKIGADGYDTLQILEKTDGRTAEDNQYIRFTRKELYAF
;
A
#
# COMPACT_ATOMS: atom_id res chain seq x y z
N ARG A 1 -35.64 -38.03 4.43
CA ARG A 1 -34.96 -36.86 5.01
C ARG A 1 -33.77 -36.48 4.11
N ARG A 2 -33.80 -35.29 3.52
CA ARG A 2 -32.65 -34.77 2.75
C ARG A 2 -31.51 -34.44 3.72
N PRO A 3 -30.25 -34.83 3.48
CA PRO A 3 -29.14 -34.43 4.29
C PRO A 3 -29.01 -32.91 4.26
N ALA A 4 -28.75 -32.31 5.43
CA ALA A 4 -28.54 -30.89 5.56
C ALA A 4 -27.42 -30.44 4.62
N LYS A 5 -27.67 -29.45 3.76
CA LYS A 5 -26.64 -28.83 2.94
C LYS A 5 -25.54 -28.34 3.86
N GLY A 6 -24.34 -28.88 3.69
CA GLY A 6 -23.15 -28.49 4.43
C GLY A 6 -23.01 -26.98 4.44
N GLY A 7 -22.86 -26.41 5.64
CA GLY A 7 -22.68 -24.97 5.85
C GLY A 7 -21.54 -24.43 5.00
N ARG A 8 -21.67 -23.18 4.59
CA ARG A 8 -20.66 -22.43 3.85
C ARG A 8 -19.33 -22.51 4.59
N LYS A 9 -18.30 -23.05 3.94
CA LYS A 9 -16.96 -23.20 4.51
C LYS A 9 -16.51 -21.91 5.18
N ASN A 10 -15.92 -22.01 6.36
CA ASN A 10 -15.54 -20.91 7.25
C ASN A 10 -14.76 -19.83 6.49
N LYS A 11 -15.14 -18.59 6.73
CA LYS A 11 -14.32 -17.43 6.35
C LYS A 11 -12.98 -17.53 7.09
N LEU A 12 -11.90 -17.12 6.43
CA LEU A 12 -10.61 -16.97 7.09
C LEU A 12 -10.74 -16.03 8.29
N THR A 13 -10.13 -16.40 9.41
CA THR A 13 -10.05 -15.54 10.59
C THR A 13 -9.03 -14.42 10.37
N GLU A 14 -9.03 -13.41 11.24
CA GLU A 14 -8.01 -12.35 11.18
C GLU A 14 -6.59 -12.91 11.35
N THR A 15 -6.43 -13.94 12.18
CA THR A 15 -5.15 -14.64 12.35
C THR A 15 -4.72 -15.34 11.07
N ASP A 16 -5.65 -16.02 10.39
CA ASP A 16 -5.38 -16.68 9.11
C ASP A 16 -4.94 -15.65 8.04
N VAL A 17 -5.57 -14.48 8.01
CA VAL A 17 -5.21 -13.40 7.08
C VAL A 17 -3.80 -12.86 7.39
N LYS A 18 -3.44 -12.66 8.67
CA LYS A 18 -2.08 -12.27 9.07
C LYS A 18 -1.05 -13.31 8.65
N ASN A 19 -1.33 -14.60 8.90
CA ASN A 19 -0.46 -15.70 8.48
C ASN A 19 -0.33 -15.76 6.95
N ALA A 20 -1.41 -15.54 6.21
CA ALA A 20 -1.39 -15.50 4.75
C ALA A 20 -0.51 -14.34 4.22
N ILE A 21 -0.57 -13.17 4.85
CA ILE A 21 0.29 -12.02 4.53
C ILE A 21 1.76 -12.38 4.80
N GLU A 22 2.06 -13.02 5.93
CA GLU A 22 3.42 -13.43 6.28
C GLU A 22 3.97 -14.46 5.30
N MET A 23 3.16 -15.44 4.91
CA MET A 23 3.54 -16.40 3.87
C MET A 23 3.83 -15.71 2.53
N GLN A 24 3.05 -14.69 2.16
CA GLN A 24 3.29 -13.90 0.94
C GLN A 24 4.62 -13.13 1.03
N LYS A 25 4.93 -12.52 2.18
CA LYS A 25 6.21 -11.84 2.42
C LYS A 25 7.39 -12.79 2.28
N ASN A 26 7.23 -14.04 2.72
CA ASN A 26 8.22 -15.11 2.61
C ASN A 26 8.29 -15.73 1.19
N GLY A 27 7.65 -15.11 0.20
CA GLY A 27 7.75 -15.50 -1.20
C GLY A 27 6.79 -16.63 -1.64
N LYS A 28 5.87 -17.05 -0.78
CA LYS A 28 4.85 -18.03 -1.16
C LYS A 28 3.87 -17.45 -2.18
N THR A 29 3.53 -18.26 -3.17
CA THR A 29 2.54 -17.88 -4.17
C THR A 29 1.12 -17.92 -3.62
N THR A 30 0.19 -17.18 -4.22
CA THR A 30 -1.24 -17.20 -3.85
C THR A 30 -1.82 -18.63 -3.93
N ALA A 31 -1.30 -19.48 -4.84
CA ALA A 31 -1.72 -20.86 -4.97
C ALA A 31 -1.30 -21.70 -3.75
N GLU A 32 -0.04 -21.60 -3.31
CA GLU A 32 0.47 -22.31 -2.14
C GLU A 32 -0.24 -21.87 -0.86
N ILE A 33 -0.48 -20.56 -0.71
CA ILE A 33 -1.24 -20.00 0.42
C ILE A 33 -2.67 -20.55 0.42
N ALA A 34 -3.33 -20.57 -0.74
CA ALA A 34 -4.69 -21.11 -0.89
C ALA A 34 -4.78 -22.60 -0.52
N GLN A 35 -3.77 -23.39 -0.86
CA GLN A 35 -3.67 -24.81 -0.44
C GLN A 35 -3.53 -24.92 1.06
N THR A 36 -2.69 -24.12 1.69
CA THR A 36 -2.44 -24.16 3.15
C THR A 36 -3.73 -23.91 3.95
N PHE A 37 -4.56 -22.96 3.50
CA PHE A 37 -5.83 -22.64 4.16
C PHE A 37 -7.05 -23.40 3.59
N ASN A 38 -6.83 -24.31 2.64
CA ASN A 38 -7.89 -25.09 1.98
C ASN A 38 -9.03 -24.21 1.41
N VAL A 39 -8.66 -23.14 0.75
CA VAL A 39 -9.57 -22.19 0.09
C VAL A 39 -9.16 -21.95 -1.36
N SER A 40 -10.02 -21.31 -2.16
CA SER A 40 -9.66 -20.95 -3.53
C SER A 40 -8.64 -19.83 -3.61
N ARG A 41 -7.84 -19.78 -4.69
CA ARG A 41 -6.92 -18.65 -4.97
C ARG A 41 -7.65 -17.30 -4.97
N GLN A 42 -8.87 -17.26 -5.51
CA GLN A 42 -9.69 -16.06 -5.52
C GLN A 42 -10.05 -15.62 -4.10
N THR A 43 -10.34 -16.56 -3.20
CA THR A 43 -10.61 -16.25 -1.78
C THR A 43 -9.39 -15.63 -1.12
N ILE A 44 -8.19 -16.22 -1.27
CA ILE A 44 -6.96 -15.66 -0.73
C ILE A 44 -6.69 -14.26 -1.32
N SER A 45 -6.77 -14.11 -2.64
CA SER A 45 -6.58 -12.81 -3.30
C SER A 45 -7.52 -11.74 -2.75
N LYS A 46 -8.80 -12.08 -2.54
CA LYS A 46 -9.79 -11.17 -1.95
C LYS A 46 -9.42 -10.74 -0.53
N TYR A 47 -8.95 -11.66 0.31
CA TYR A 47 -8.53 -11.32 1.68
C TYR A 47 -7.21 -10.54 1.73
N LEU A 48 -6.22 -10.91 0.92
CA LEU A 48 -4.95 -10.19 0.83
C LEU A 48 -5.10 -8.77 0.29
N ASN A 49 -6.09 -8.54 -0.58
CA ASN A 49 -6.36 -7.25 -1.20
C ASN A 49 -7.52 -6.48 -0.54
N LYS A 50 -8.09 -7.02 0.55
CA LYS A 50 -9.17 -6.35 1.25
C LYS A 50 -8.65 -5.04 1.86
N PRO A 51 -9.28 -3.88 1.54
CA PRO A 51 -8.92 -2.62 2.16
C PRO A 51 -9.14 -2.70 3.67
N LEU A 52 -8.27 -2.03 4.43
CA LEU A 52 -8.40 -1.92 5.88
C LEU A 52 -9.69 -1.17 6.23
N ASN A 53 -10.44 -1.70 7.21
CA ASN A 53 -11.62 -1.01 7.73
C ASN A 53 -11.19 0.31 8.39
N GLY A 54 -11.92 1.40 8.11
CA GLY A 54 -11.66 2.72 8.67
C GLY A 54 -12.05 3.83 7.68
N ASN A 55 -11.90 5.09 8.11
CA ASN A 55 -12.16 6.29 7.30
C ASN A 55 -10.96 6.63 6.40
N TYR A 56 -10.30 5.61 5.85
CA TYR A 56 -9.19 5.80 4.92
C TYR A 56 -9.76 6.15 3.54
N VAL A 57 -9.35 7.31 3.03
CA VAL A 57 -9.86 7.87 1.78
C VAL A 57 -8.89 7.71 0.62
N MET A 58 -7.65 7.34 0.90
CA MET A 58 -6.61 7.14 -0.10
C MET A 58 -5.75 5.95 0.27
N ARG A 59 -5.28 5.25 -0.75
CA ARG A 59 -4.23 4.24 -0.65
C ARG A 59 -3.09 4.65 -1.55
N LEU A 60 -1.89 4.57 -1.02
CA LEU A 60 -0.63 4.68 -1.75
C LEU A 60 0.06 3.32 -1.74
N ASP A 61 0.44 2.83 -2.90
CA ASP A 61 1.26 1.63 -3.03
C ASP A 61 2.71 2.05 -3.29
N PHE A 62 3.59 1.80 -2.34
CA PHE A 62 5.02 1.97 -2.54
C PHE A 62 5.56 0.75 -3.28
N MET A 63 6.06 1.01 -4.48
CA MET A 63 6.43 0.00 -5.46
C MET A 63 7.95 -0.13 -5.59
N PHE A 64 8.42 -1.35 -5.80
CA PHE A 64 9.75 -1.62 -6.34
C PHE A 64 9.58 -2.37 -7.67
N ARG A 65 9.97 -1.74 -8.77
CA ARG A 65 9.66 -2.23 -10.12
C ARG A 65 8.16 -2.48 -10.28
N GLN A 66 7.74 -3.73 -10.44
CA GLN A 66 6.32 -4.11 -10.62
C GLN A 66 5.67 -4.70 -9.35
N LYS A 67 6.40 -4.72 -8.21
CA LYS A 67 5.91 -5.32 -6.97
C LYS A 67 5.51 -4.26 -5.96
N VAL A 68 4.36 -4.43 -5.33
CA VAL A 68 3.96 -3.65 -4.16
C VAL A 68 4.81 -4.09 -2.98
N CYS A 69 5.51 -3.15 -2.35
CA CYS A 69 6.34 -3.40 -1.18
C CYS A 69 5.68 -2.93 0.11
N THR A 70 5.01 -1.79 0.08
CA THR A 70 4.22 -1.29 1.22
C THR A 70 2.93 -0.66 0.71
N GLU A 71 1.79 -1.04 1.27
CA GLU A 71 0.52 -0.35 1.09
C GLU A 71 0.36 0.65 2.23
N ILE A 72 0.07 1.91 1.92
CA ILE A 72 -0.13 3.00 2.87
C ILE A 72 -1.56 3.48 2.73
N TYR A 73 -2.35 3.30 3.78
CA TYR A 73 -3.74 3.77 3.85
C TYR A 73 -3.78 5.07 4.64
N VAL A 74 -4.39 6.10 4.07
CA VAL A 74 -4.34 7.47 4.58
C VAL A 74 -5.73 7.95 4.98
N ASN A 75 -5.85 8.44 6.22
CA ASN A 75 -6.98 9.19 6.74
C ASN A 75 -6.51 10.62 7.03
N PHE A 76 -6.87 11.55 6.15
CA PHE A 76 -6.47 12.95 6.28
C PHE A 76 -7.21 13.68 7.40
N ALA A 77 -8.47 13.31 7.66
CA ALA A 77 -9.29 13.96 8.68
C ALA A 77 -8.71 13.77 10.09
N ASP A 78 -8.29 12.55 10.40
CA ASP A 78 -7.73 12.19 11.71
C ASP A 78 -6.19 12.26 11.72
N LYS A 79 -5.54 12.62 10.61
CA LYS A 79 -4.09 12.56 10.42
C LYS A 79 -3.51 11.22 10.87
N LYS A 80 -4.05 10.14 10.32
CA LYS A 80 -3.64 8.77 10.62
C LYS A 80 -3.31 8.01 9.36
N ILE A 81 -2.31 7.15 9.49
CA ILE A 81 -1.97 6.18 8.47
C ILE A 81 -2.02 4.77 9.04
N LYS A 82 -2.18 3.81 8.14
CA LYS A 82 -1.99 2.40 8.42
C LYS A 82 -1.23 1.77 7.27
N ILE A 83 -0.28 0.92 7.57
CA ILE A 83 0.55 0.28 6.54
C ILE A 83 0.36 -1.23 6.53
N VAL A 84 0.59 -1.81 5.36
CA VAL A 84 0.76 -3.25 5.19
C VAL A 84 2.04 -3.48 4.37
N ASN A 85 3.08 -4.01 5.01
CA ASN A 85 4.30 -4.40 4.33
C ASN A 85 4.07 -5.71 3.57
N ARG A 86 4.40 -5.73 2.28
CA ARG A 86 4.29 -6.89 1.38
C ARG A 86 5.64 -7.54 1.08
N THR A 87 6.70 -7.06 1.74
CA THR A 87 8.06 -7.61 1.62
C THR A 87 8.76 -7.61 2.97
N ASN A 88 9.68 -8.57 3.19
CA ASN A 88 10.57 -8.60 4.35
C ASN A 88 11.87 -7.82 4.12
N ASP A 89 12.15 -7.43 2.88
CA ASP A 89 13.30 -6.60 2.53
C ASP A 89 13.05 -5.16 3.00
N ILE A 90 13.71 -4.79 4.10
CA ILE A 90 13.55 -3.48 4.75
C ILE A 90 13.96 -2.31 3.84
N MET A 91 14.90 -2.54 2.93
CA MET A 91 15.36 -1.51 1.98
C MET A 91 14.31 -1.19 0.91
N LYS A 92 13.33 -2.04 0.74
CA LYS A 92 12.23 -1.86 -0.21
C LYS A 92 10.93 -1.44 0.47
N ARG A 93 10.88 -1.36 1.81
CA ARG A 93 9.71 -0.86 2.54
C ARG A 93 9.69 0.67 2.57
N ALA A 94 8.50 1.26 2.55
CA ALA A 94 8.35 2.72 2.62
C ALA A 94 8.93 3.34 3.89
N PHE A 95 8.84 2.64 5.02
CA PHE A 95 9.30 3.10 6.33
C PHE A 95 10.41 2.21 6.92
N GLY A 96 11.11 1.46 6.07
CA GLY A 96 12.20 0.60 6.50
C GLY A 96 11.81 -0.37 7.60
N ILE A 97 12.46 -0.27 8.75
CA ILE A 97 12.21 -1.11 9.93
C ILE A 97 11.00 -0.64 10.75
N ASN A 98 10.54 0.61 10.56
CA ASN A 98 9.40 1.14 11.31
C ASN A 98 8.09 0.47 10.83
N GLU A 99 7.52 -0.37 11.67
CA GLU A 99 6.28 -1.10 11.36
C GLU A 99 5.01 -0.36 11.79
N ASN A 100 5.16 0.71 12.58
CA ASN A 100 4.04 1.53 13.08
C ASN A 100 4.31 3.02 12.85
N PRO A 101 4.49 3.47 11.61
CA PRO A 101 4.75 4.86 11.32
C PRO A 101 3.56 5.74 11.71
N ASP A 102 3.87 6.94 12.20
CA ASP A 102 2.88 7.95 12.52
C ASP A 102 2.69 8.95 11.35
N TRP A 103 1.93 10.02 11.62
CA TRP A 103 1.67 11.05 10.60
C TRP A 103 2.94 11.84 10.23
N ASN A 104 3.83 12.10 11.18
CA ASN A 104 5.08 12.81 10.90
C ASN A 104 6.01 11.97 10.03
N ASP A 105 6.10 10.65 10.32
CA ASP A 105 6.83 9.70 9.47
C ASP A 105 6.29 9.70 8.03
N PHE A 106 4.97 9.80 7.89
CA PHE A 106 4.33 9.87 6.58
C PHE A 106 4.65 11.17 5.84
N GLU A 107 4.56 12.32 6.51
CA GLU A 107 4.93 13.61 5.91
C GLU A 107 6.41 13.62 5.49
N GLN A 108 7.30 13.11 6.33
CA GLN A 108 8.73 12.97 5.99
C GLN A 108 8.94 12.05 4.78
N PHE A 109 8.27 10.89 4.74
CA PHE A 109 8.33 9.97 3.60
C PHE A 109 7.91 10.65 2.29
N LEU A 110 6.83 11.44 2.31
CA LEU A 110 6.38 12.21 1.13
C LEU A 110 7.42 13.24 0.71
N GLU A 111 8.03 13.96 1.68
CA GLU A 111 9.06 14.97 1.40
C GLU A 111 10.33 14.35 0.80
N GLU A 112 10.77 13.21 1.30
CA GLU A 112 11.95 12.47 0.80
C GLU A 112 11.79 12.01 -0.66
N ARG A 113 10.55 11.77 -1.10
CA ARG A 113 10.23 11.40 -2.48
C ARG A 113 9.99 12.61 -3.40
N CYS A 114 10.03 13.83 -2.86
CA CYS A 114 9.91 15.08 -3.59
C CYS A 114 11.26 15.76 -3.80
N PHE A 115 11.34 16.67 -4.75
CA PHE A 115 12.46 17.59 -4.80
C PHE A 115 12.35 18.65 -3.68
N THR A 116 13.49 19.13 -3.17
CA THR A 116 13.52 20.06 -2.04
C THR A 116 12.87 21.41 -2.36
N LYS A 117 12.23 22.04 -1.35
CA LYS A 117 11.64 23.38 -1.47
C LYS A 117 12.68 24.47 -1.87
N SER A 118 13.94 24.25 -1.52
CA SER A 118 15.07 25.16 -1.82
C SER A 118 15.68 24.93 -3.22
N ARG A 119 15.20 23.96 -4.00
CA ARG A 119 15.77 23.64 -5.31
C ARG A 119 15.72 24.84 -6.26
N ALA A 120 16.85 25.10 -6.92
CA ALA A 120 16.90 26.09 -7.99
C ALA A 120 15.86 25.80 -9.09
N PHE A 121 15.30 26.87 -9.66
CA PHE A 121 14.26 26.78 -10.71
C PHE A 121 12.97 26.06 -10.27
N ARG A 122 12.68 25.97 -8.95
CA ARG A 122 11.47 25.32 -8.41
C ARG A 122 10.18 25.75 -9.14
N LYS A 123 9.97 27.05 -9.35
CA LYS A 123 8.77 27.56 -10.04
C LYS A 123 8.64 27.01 -11.46
N THR A 124 9.75 26.92 -12.18
CA THR A 124 9.78 26.36 -13.54
C THR A 124 9.48 24.87 -13.55
N ILE A 125 10.02 24.12 -12.56
CA ILE A 125 9.76 22.69 -12.39
C ILE A 125 8.28 22.45 -12.08
N LEU A 126 7.71 23.18 -11.11
CA LEU A 126 6.29 23.09 -10.76
C LEU A 126 5.40 23.35 -11.97
N LYS A 127 5.66 24.43 -12.74
CA LYS A 127 4.94 24.72 -13.97
C LYS A 127 5.04 23.61 -15.00
N LYS A 128 6.25 23.02 -15.17
CA LYS A 128 6.50 21.92 -16.12
C LYS A 128 5.71 20.66 -15.78
N ILE A 129 5.55 20.32 -14.50
CA ILE A 129 4.79 19.15 -14.04
C ILE A 129 3.28 19.47 -13.88
N GLY A 130 2.86 20.72 -14.10
CA GLY A 130 1.46 21.13 -13.95
C GLY A 130 0.97 21.18 -12.50
N ALA A 131 1.86 21.57 -11.57
CA ALA A 131 1.51 21.78 -10.16
C ALA A 131 1.33 23.28 -9.87
N ASP A 132 0.26 23.63 -9.16
CA ASP A 132 -0.08 25.04 -8.86
C ASP A 132 0.81 25.64 -7.77
N GLY A 133 1.39 24.81 -6.92
CA GLY A 133 2.26 25.20 -5.82
C GLY A 133 3.10 24.02 -5.31
N TYR A 134 3.89 24.28 -4.26
CA TYR A 134 4.65 23.22 -3.60
C TYR A 134 3.76 22.49 -2.59
N ASP A 135 3.05 21.49 -3.07
CA ASP A 135 2.31 20.52 -2.29
C ASP A 135 2.87 19.13 -2.59
N THR A 136 3.32 18.40 -1.54
CA THR A 136 4.01 17.12 -1.68
C THR A 136 3.13 16.06 -2.36
N LEU A 137 1.85 15.96 -1.97
CA LEU A 137 0.94 15.00 -2.58
C LEU A 137 0.66 15.30 -4.05
N GLN A 138 0.42 16.59 -4.39
CA GLN A 138 0.20 17.00 -5.77
C GLN A 138 1.44 16.74 -6.64
N ILE A 139 2.64 17.03 -6.12
CA ILE A 139 3.90 16.76 -6.82
C ILE A 139 4.06 15.25 -7.05
N LEU A 140 3.81 14.44 -6.03
CA LEU A 140 3.94 13.00 -6.13
C LEU A 140 2.91 12.37 -7.07
N GLU A 141 1.67 12.88 -7.10
CA GLU A 141 0.67 12.44 -8.09
C GLU A 141 1.12 12.70 -9.54
N LYS A 142 1.90 13.75 -9.77
CA LYS A 142 2.41 14.12 -11.10
C LYS A 142 3.71 13.40 -11.48
N THR A 143 4.50 12.98 -10.50
CA THR A 143 5.84 12.40 -10.68
C THR A 143 5.93 10.92 -10.30
N ASP A 144 4.88 10.33 -9.74
CA ASP A 144 4.88 9.01 -9.11
C ASP A 144 5.95 8.86 -8.02
N GLY A 145 6.46 9.97 -7.48
CA GLY A 145 7.56 9.95 -6.50
C GLY A 145 8.82 9.23 -7.01
N ARG A 146 9.03 9.22 -8.32
CA ARG A 146 10.22 8.60 -8.93
C ARG A 146 11.44 9.45 -8.70
N THR A 147 12.54 8.80 -8.35
CA THR A 147 13.87 9.40 -8.32
C THR A 147 14.74 8.79 -9.42
N ALA A 148 15.83 9.47 -9.78
CA ALA A 148 16.79 8.95 -10.76
C ALA A 148 17.66 7.82 -10.19
N GLU A 149 17.66 7.64 -8.88
CA GLU A 149 18.63 6.82 -8.14
C GLU A 149 18.11 5.42 -7.82
N ASP A 150 16.78 5.22 -7.85
CA ASP A 150 16.19 3.95 -7.48
C ASP A 150 15.07 3.49 -8.44
N ASN A 151 14.66 2.22 -8.31
CA ASN A 151 13.54 1.64 -9.05
C ASN A 151 12.24 1.69 -8.24
N GLN A 152 12.15 2.62 -7.28
CA GLN A 152 11.01 2.77 -6.39
C GLN A 152 10.10 3.92 -6.87
N TYR A 153 8.82 3.78 -6.65
CA TYR A 153 7.83 4.80 -7.00
C TYR A 153 6.54 4.59 -6.20
N ILE A 154 5.64 5.58 -6.26
CA ILE A 154 4.35 5.55 -5.59
C ILE A 154 3.25 5.44 -6.64
N ARG A 155 2.38 4.46 -6.46
CA ARG A 155 1.14 4.35 -7.23
C ARG A 155 -0.03 4.82 -6.36
N PHE A 156 -0.76 5.81 -6.82
CA PHE A 156 -1.92 6.35 -6.12
C PHE A 156 -3.18 5.58 -6.47
N THR A 157 -3.94 5.21 -5.46
CA THR A 157 -5.24 4.58 -5.61
C THR A 157 -6.23 5.22 -4.65
N ARG A 158 -7.41 5.61 -5.15
CA ARG A 158 -8.43 6.31 -4.35
C ARG A 158 -9.49 5.34 -3.83
N LYS A 159 -10.22 5.72 -2.77
CA LYS A 159 -11.26 4.89 -2.13
C LYS A 159 -12.35 4.40 -3.10
N GLU A 160 -12.74 5.23 -4.06
CA GLU A 160 -13.75 4.90 -5.09
C GLU A 160 -13.39 3.64 -5.89
N LEU A 161 -12.12 3.27 -5.94
CA LEU A 161 -11.63 2.06 -6.60
C LEU A 161 -11.65 0.81 -5.70
N TYR A 162 -12.01 0.95 -4.41
CA TYR A 162 -12.07 -0.15 -3.42
C TYR A 162 -13.48 -0.48 -2.95
N ALA A 163 -14.48 0.24 -3.40
CA ALA A 163 -15.89 -0.05 -3.12
C ALA A 163 -16.29 -1.31 -3.90
N PHE A 164 -16.04 -2.48 -3.31
CA PHE A 164 -16.53 -3.78 -3.75
C PHE A 164 -17.32 -4.45 -2.64
#